data_1743c214a0773d58e360a2bcc3dc0641
#
_entry.id   1743c214a0773d58e360a2bcc3dc0641
#
_cell.length_a   1.000
_cell.length_b   1.000
_cell.length_c   1.000
_cell.angle_alpha   90.00
_cell.angle_beta   90.00
_cell.angle_gamma   90.00
#
_symmetry.space_group_name_H-M   'P 1'
#
loop_
_entity.id
_entity.type
_entity.pdbx_description
1 polymer ?
#
loop_
_entity_poly.entity_id
_entity_poly.type
_entity_poly.pdbx_seq_one_letter_code
_entity_poly.pdbx_strand_id
1 'polypeptide(L)'
;MNRSILNAIITVGLCCLPLVIIGVVGYSRSQITPNDQFFTLQMGDIPQIDTSNWTLVIDGQVDDPINFTYAEFIALPSVSIRATLQCVDGPSGTAIWRGVRISDLLALAQLNQSGFDVAFYAVDGFSSSLTLQEVSTGDVLLAYEMNGEPLPAVHGFPVRIVAPEQFGYKWVKWVDHIEVVDYDFRGFWESRGWADNARLSPISHWGLHAFLFSISFVFGAIALVTGLKFSRRTDYFIDLPDLVSTNFHRIVSVAYIGTVGAVFVYWAIQTLLLKGTLLYSFHGIGALVVLILHVLGGLTGRTTRMTNRSNRDLHYKLNFAGYLVYTLTITTGFLLAFGASFIYIY
;
A
#
# COMPACT_ATOMS: atom_id res chain seq x y z
N MET A 1 -6.18 -14.97 -40.76
CA MET A 1 -6.84 -14.56 -39.51
C MET A 1 -7.62 -13.28 -39.81
N ASN A 2 -8.91 -13.20 -39.47
CA ASN A 2 -9.75 -12.02 -39.70
C ASN A 2 -9.14 -10.82 -38.94
N ARG A 3 -9.06 -9.64 -39.61
CA ARG A 3 -8.46 -8.41 -39.06
C ARG A 3 -9.11 -7.99 -37.73
N SER A 4 -10.42 -8.15 -37.60
CA SER A 4 -11.15 -7.84 -36.37
C SER A 4 -10.76 -8.77 -35.21
N ILE A 5 -10.52 -10.05 -35.48
CA ILE A 5 -10.03 -11.00 -34.48
C ILE A 5 -8.60 -10.63 -34.02
N LEU A 6 -7.72 -10.30 -35.00
CA LEU A 6 -6.35 -9.85 -34.67
C LEU A 6 -6.36 -8.61 -33.79
N ASN A 7 -7.19 -7.60 -34.14
CA ASN A 7 -7.32 -6.38 -33.33
C ASN A 7 -7.85 -6.67 -31.92
N ALA A 8 -8.82 -7.59 -31.79
CA ALA A 8 -9.34 -8.01 -30.49
C ALA A 8 -8.26 -8.71 -29.65
N ILE A 9 -7.47 -9.62 -30.25
CA ILE A 9 -6.35 -10.31 -29.57
C ILE A 9 -5.30 -9.30 -29.11
N ILE A 10 -4.90 -8.35 -29.96
CA ILE A 10 -3.93 -7.32 -29.60
C ILE A 10 -4.47 -6.47 -28.44
N THR A 11 -5.74 -6.05 -28.51
CA THR A 11 -6.35 -5.23 -27.45
C THR A 11 -6.39 -5.98 -26.13
N VAL A 12 -6.84 -7.24 -26.13
CA VAL A 12 -6.87 -8.09 -24.92
C VAL A 12 -5.46 -8.38 -24.43
N GLY A 13 -4.50 -8.64 -25.33
CA GLY A 13 -3.08 -8.88 -24.99
C GLY A 13 -2.46 -7.68 -24.28
N LEU A 14 -2.71 -6.46 -24.73
CA LEU A 14 -2.28 -5.23 -24.05
C LEU A 14 -2.90 -5.11 -22.65
N CYS A 15 -4.12 -5.60 -22.45
CA CYS A 15 -4.77 -5.64 -21.14
C CYS A 15 -4.15 -6.70 -20.19
N CYS A 16 -3.38 -7.66 -20.69
CA CYS A 16 -2.65 -8.61 -19.86
C CYS A 16 -1.31 -8.05 -19.34
N LEU A 17 -0.80 -6.94 -19.88
CA LEU A 17 0.43 -6.29 -19.41
C LEU A 17 0.44 -6.05 -17.89
N PRO A 18 -0.64 -5.55 -17.24
CA PRO A 18 -0.66 -5.35 -15.79
C PRO A 18 -0.40 -6.65 -15.01
N LEU A 19 -0.85 -7.81 -15.49
CA LEU A 19 -0.61 -9.09 -14.83
C LEU A 19 0.88 -9.48 -14.82
N VAL A 20 1.58 -9.19 -15.93
CA VAL A 20 3.04 -9.41 -16.04
C VAL A 20 3.78 -8.47 -15.08
N ILE A 21 3.35 -7.20 -15.02
CA ILE A 21 3.95 -6.19 -14.13
C ILE A 21 3.76 -6.60 -12.66
N ILE A 22 2.57 -7.10 -12.27
CA ILE A 22 2.31 -7.61 -10.92
C ILE A 22 3.27 -8.76 -10.57
N GLY A 23 3.49 -9.69 -11.50
CA GLY A 23 4.44 -10.79 -11.31
C GLY A 23 5.87 -10.28 -11.10
N VAL A 24 6.32 -9.32 -11.90
CA VAL A 24 7.66 -8.72 -11.80
C VAL A 24 7.82 -7.95 -10.49
N VAL A 25 6.84 -7.13 -10.12
CA VAL A 25 6.88 -6.35 -8.85
C VAL A 25 6.86 -7.29 -7.64
N GLY A 26 6.04 -8.34 -7.66
CA GLY A 26 6.01 -9.35 -6.59
C GLY A 26 7.35 -10.06 -6.42
N TYR A 27 8.01 -10.43 -7.52
CA TYR A 27 9.34 -11.02 -7.48
C TYR A 27 10.39 -10.03 -6.95
N SER A 28 10.39 -8.80 -7.43
CA SER A 28 11.33 -7.76 -6.99
C SER A 28 11.24 -7.50 -5.49
N ARG A 29 10.02 -7.50 -4.92
CA ARG A 29 9.80 -7.33 -3.48
C ARG A 29 10.35 -8.46 -2.61
N SER A 30 10.58 -9.64 -3.18
CA SER A 30 11.18 -10.78 -2.47
C SER A 30 12.71 -10.70 -2.38
N GLN A 31 13.36 -9.77 -3.07
CA GLN A 31 14.81 -9.60 -3.07
C GLN A 31 15.24 -8.60 -1.99
N ILE A 32 16.51 -8.71 -1.55
CA ILE A 32 17.13 -7.68 -0.70
C ILE A 32 17.25 -6.40 -1.52
N THR A 33 16.70 -5.31 -0.99
CA THR A 33 16.74 -3.98 -1.60
C THR A 33 18.03 -3.29 -1.19
N PRO A 34 18.89 -2.83 -2.12
CA PRO A 34 20.06 -2.02 -1.80
C PRO A 34 19.70 -0.78 -0.99
N ASN A 35 20.60 -0.32 -0.11
CA ASN A 35 20.32 0.80 0.81
C ASN A 35 19.98 2.10 0.07
N ASP A 36 20.63 2.37 -1.06
CA ASP A 36 20.41 3.54 -1.91
C ASP A 36 19.13 3.47 -2.75
N GLN A 37 18.52 2.29 -2.88
CA GLN A 37 17.27 2.05 -3.60
C GLN A 37 16.09 1.81 -2.64
N PHE A 38 16.37 1.75 -1.34
CA PHE A 38 15.32 1.56 -0.35
C PHE A 38 14.48 2.84 -0.24
N PHE A 39 13.16 2.72 -0.34
CA PHE A 39 12.29 3.89 -0.31
C PHE A 39 12.38 4.63 1.04
N THR A 40 12.19 5.93 1.00
CA THR A 40 12.22 6.81 2.18
C THR A 40 10.93 7.59 2.30
N LEU A 41 10.48 7.77 3.52
CA LEU A 41 9.37 8.65 3.87
C LEU A 41 9.66 9.24 5.26
N GLN A 42 9.56 10.56 5.41
CA GLN A 42 9.75 11.28 6.67
C GLN A 42 8.95 12.58 6.70
N MET A 43 8.81 13.16 7.89
CA MET A 43 8.07 14.40 8.13
C MET A 43 9.03 15.60 8.25
N GLY A 44 9.71 15.99 7.24
CA GLY A 44 10.62 17.13 7.30
C GLY A 44 12.06 16.74 7.02
N ASP A 45 13.01 17.53 7.54
CA ASP A 45 14.43 17.33 7.30
C ASP A 45 14.99 16.10 8.01
N ILE A 46 16.05 15.52 7.45
CA ILE A 46 16.75 14.38 8.06
C ILE A 46 17.61 14.91 9.21
N PRO A 47 17.38 14.46 10.46
CA PRO A 47 18.18 14.88 11.60
C PRO A 47 19.65 14.53 11.42
N GLN A 48 20.52 15.45 11.75
CA GLN A 48 21.96 15.20 11.84
C GLN A 48 22.30 14.90 13.30
N ILE A 49 22.44 13.62 13.62
CA ILE A 49 22.64 13.15 14.99
C ILE A 49 24.11 12.82 15.24
N ASP A 50 24.70 13.52 16.22
CA ASP A 50 26.04 13.23 16.71
C ASP A 50 25.96 12.18 17.82
N THR A 51 26.49 10.99 17.55
CA THR A 51 26.46 9.86 18.49
C THR A 51 27.32 10.07 19.74
N SER A 52 28.20 11.07 19.76
CA SER A 52 28.98 11.42 20.97
C SER A 52 28.10 12.00 22.09
N ASN A 53 26.96 12.61 21.73
CA ASN A 53 26.00 13.23 22.64
C ASN A 53 24.63 12.54 22.65
N TRP A 54 24.44 11.54 21.78
CA TRP A 54 23.18 10.80 21.70
C TRP A 54 23.08 9.79 22.85
N THR A 55 21.90 9.70 23.42
CA THR A 55 21.56 8.68 24.43
C THR A 55 20.21 8.06 24.11
N LEU A 56 20.05 6.79 24.47
CA LEU A 56 18.79 6.07 24.45
C LEU A 56 18.25 5.96 25.87
N VAL A 57 17.11 6.54 26.14
CA VAL A 57 16.40 6.44 27.42
C VAL A 57 15.37 5.31 27.36
N ILE A 58 15.30 4.47 28.36
CA ILE A 58 14.25 3.45 28.55
C ILE A 58 13.68 3.64 29.95
N ASP A 59 12.39 4.00 30.03
CA ASP A 59 11.70 4.30 31.28
C ASP A 59 10.20 3.94 31.26
N GLY A 60 9.42 4.55 32.15
CA GLY A 60 7.98 4.30 32.31
C GLY A 60 7.71 3.14 33.28
N GLN A 61 6.89 2.17 32.87
CA GLN A 61 6.52 1.01 33.71
C GLN A 61 7.64 -0.04 33.74
N VAL A 62 8.81 0.36 34.22
CA VAL A 62 10.00 -0.47 34.47
C VAL A 62 10.52 -0.20 35.86
N ASP A 63 11.12 -1.22 36.51
CA ASP A 63 11.65 -1.07 37.87
C ASP A 63 13.07 -0.46 37.89
N ASP A 64 13.82 -0.56 36.78
CA ASP A 64 15.19 -0.05 36.62
C ASP A 64 15.35 0.74 35.32
N PRO A 65 15.00 2.02 35.29
CA PRO A 65 15.16 2.87 34.11
C PRO A 65 16.63 2.91 33.65
N ILE A 66 16.86 2.80 32.34
CA ILE A 66 18.19 2.69 31.74
C ILE A 66 18.44 3.85 30.78
N ASN A 67 19.70 4.29 30.75
CA ASN A 67 20.19 5.25 29.80
C ASN A 67 21.47 4.71 29.16
N PHE A 68 21.46 4.47 27.83
CA PHE A 68 22.60 3.98 27.06
C PHE A 68 23.21 5.11 26.23
N THR A 69 24.55 5.22 26.27
CA THR A 69 25.29 5.85 25.18
C THR A 69 25.23 4.98 23.92
N TYR A 70 25.52 5.55 22.74
CA TYR A 70 25.57 4.76 21.51
C TYR A 70 26.57 3.60 21.58
N ALA A 71 27.75 3.83 22.17
CA ALA A 71 28.77 2.82 22.31
C ALA A 71 28.33 1.65 23.21
N GLU A 72 27.67 1.94 24.34
CA GLU A 72 27.10 0.91 25.23
C GLU A 72 25.98 0.13 24.52
N PHE A 73 25.11 0.82 23.81
CA PHE A 73 23.99 0.18 23.09
C PHE A 73 24.47 -0.82 22.03
N ILE A 74 25.41 -0.43 21.14
CA ILE A 74 25.91 -1.31 20.08
C ILE A 74 26.76 -2.48 20.61
N ALA A 75 27.25 -2.40 21.88
CA ALA A 75 27.97 -3.49 22.55
C ALA A 75 27.04 -4.58 23.11
N LEU A 76 25.72 -4.33 23.17
CA LEU A 76 24.74 -5.32 23.62
C LEU A 76 24.65 -6.51 22.68
N PRO A 77 24.22 -7.70 23.17
CA PRO A 77 23.93 -8.84 22.31
C PRO A 77 22.92 -8.45 21.21
N SER A 78 23.26 -8.72 19.98
CA SER A 78 22.45 -8.34 18.82
C SER A 78 22.08 -9.53 17.96
N VAL A 79 20.98 -9.39 17.20
CA VAL A 79 20.51 -10.36 16.23
C VAL A 79 20.36 -9.72 14.86
N SER A 80 20.40 -10.55 13.81
CA SER A 80 20.11 -10.12 12.45
C SER A 80 18.84 -10.80 11.96
N ILE A 81 17.90 -10.03 11.46
CA ILE A 81 16.66 -10.54 10.88
C ILE A 81 16.47 -10.01 9.45
N ARG A 82 15.86 -10.82 8.62
CA ARG A 82 15.36 -10.35 7.32
C ARG A 82 13.93 -9.90 7.47
N ALA A 83 13.67 -8.62 7.23
CA ALA A 83 12.32 -8.08 7.33
C ALA A 83 12.02 -7.11 6.18
N THR A 84 10.74 -7.08 5.78
CA THR A 84 10.20 -6.19 4.75
C THR A 84 9.43 -5.08 5.42
N LEU A 85 9.88 -3.85 5.23
CA LEU A 85 9.13 -2.66 5.54
C LEU A 85 8.14 -2.39 4.41
N GLN A 86 6.87 -2.29 4.75
CA GLN A 86 5.81 -1.98 3.80
C GLN A 86 5.10 -0.69 4.18
N CYS A 87 5.08 0.28 3.27
CA CYS A 87 4.25 1.47 3.41
C CYS A 87 2.77 1.12 3.18
N VAL A 88 1.87 1.78 3.90
CA VAL A 88 0.41 1.68 3.68
C VAL A 88 0.01 2.08 2.27
N ASP A 89 0.81 2.91 1.61
CA ASP A 89 0.57 3.46 0.29
C ASP A 89 1.20 2.65 -0.85
N GLY A 90 1.85 1.53 -0.53
CA GLY A 90 2.30 0.57 -1.53
C GLY A 90 3.80 0.30 -1.62
N PRO A 91 4.72 1.29 -1.51
CA PRO A 91 6.14 1.01 -1.55
C PRO A 91 6.56 0.00 -0.49
N SER A 92 7.53 -0.84 -0.82
CA SER A 92 8.12 -1.78 0.13
C SER A 92 9.58 -2.00 -0.17
N GLY A 93 10.36 -2.33 0.87
CA GLY A 93 11.74 -2.73 0.74
C GLY A 93 12.06 -3.84 1.74
N THR A 94 12.90 -4.79 1.32
CA THR A 94 13.36 -5.89 2.15
C THR A 94 14.84 -5.70 2.45
N ALA A 95 15.22 -5.76 3.72
CA ALA A 95 16.62 -5.67 4.12
C ALA A 95 16.95 -6.70 5.23
N ILE A 96 18.24 -6.89 5.46
CA ILE A 96 18.75 -7.56 6.66
C ILE A 96 19.04 -6.46 7.68
N TRP A 97 18.32 -6.52 8.78
CA TRP A 97 18.43 -5.57 9.88
C TRP A 97 19.16 -6.20 11.05
N ARG A 98 20.13 -5.50 11.61
CA ARG A 98 20.83 -5.93 12.82
C ARG A 98 20.61 -4.95 13.94
N GLY A 99 20.28 -5.48 15.13
CA GLY A 99 20.01 -4.68 16.31
C GLY A 99 19.75 -5.51 17.55
N VAL A 100 19.31 -4.86 18.60
CA VAL A 100 18.92 -5.48 19.87
C VAL A 100 17.41 -5.68 19.88
N ARG A 101 16.93 -6.82 20.37
CA ARG A 101 15.48 -7.01 20.55
C ARG A 101 14.95 -6.05 21.59
N ILE A 102 13.78 -5.46 21.33
CA ILE A 102 13.13 -4.61 22.33
C ILE A 102 12.80 -5.41 23.60
N SER A 103 12.37 -6.66 23.45
CA SER A 103 12.14 -7.56 24.60
C SER A 103 13.36 -7.71 25.50
N ASP A 104 14.58 -7.78 24.93
CA ASP A 104 15.82 -7.90 25.70
C ASP A 104 16.15 -6.59 26.43
N LEU A 105 15.89 -5.44 25.78
CA LEU A 105 16.05 -4.12 26.41
C LEU A 105 15.08 -3.94 27.59
N LEU A 106 13.81 -4.34 27.42
CA LEU A 106 12.81 -4.27 28.48
C LEU A 106 13.13 -5.25 29.63
N ALA A 107 13.70 -6.41 29.33
CA ALA A 107 14.18 -7.34 30.38
C ALA A 107 15.32 -6.75 31.17
N LEU A 108 16.25 -6.02 30.54
CA LEU A 108 17.32 -5.29 31.23
C LEU A 108 16.77 -4.20 32.16
N ALA A 109 15.75 -3.47 31.72
CA ALA A 109 15.06 -2.43 32.46
C ALA A 109 14.09 -2.97 33.52
N GLN A 110 13.99 -4.29 33.69
CA GLN A 110 13.08 -4.96 34.62
C GLN A 110 11.62 -4.52 34.41
N LEU A 111 11.07 -4.90 33.23
CA LEU A 111 9.69 -4.60 32.83
C LEU A 111 8.69 -4.92 33.95
N ASN A 112 7.85 -3.94 34.31
CA ASN A 112 6.78 -4.10 35.28
C ASN A 112 5.53 -4.74 34.64
N GLN A 113 4.77 -5.51 35.45
CA GLN A 113 3.54 -6.18 34.99
C GLN A 113 2.38 -5.23 34.64
N SER A 114 2.46 -3.97 35.02
CA SER A 114 1.44 -2.95 34.72
C SER A 114 1.54 -2.34 33.31
N GLY A 115 2.61 -2.65 32.55
CA GLY A 115 2.78 -2.13 31.22
C GLY A 115 1.68 -2.61 30.24
N PHE A 116 1.23 -1.73 29.36
CA PHE A 116 0.26 -2.01 28.29
C PHE A 116 0.88 -1.86 26.90
N ASP A 117 1.44 -0.67 26.61
CA ASP A 117 2.13 -0.37 25.36
C ASP A 117 3.61 -0.01 25.58
N VAL A 118 4.39 -0.18 24.55
CA VAL A 118 5.75 0.33 24.41
C VAL A 118 5.73 1.47 23.40
N ALA A 119 5.85 2.69 23.89
CA ALA A 119 5.90 3.90 23.08
C ALA A 119 7.34 4.18 22.63
N PHE A 120 7.51 4.57 21.38
CA PHE A 120 8.79 4.93 20.75
C PHE A 120 8.74 6.39 20.34
N TYR A 121 9.70 7.18 20.77
CA TYR A 121 9.81 8.59 20.44
C TYR A 121 11.09 8.82 19.63
N ALA A 122 11.00 9.71 18.69
CA ALA A 122 12.07 10.06 17.78
C ALA A 122 12.50 11.53 17.91
N VAL A 123 13.76 11.80 17.59
CA VAL A 123 14.37 13.14 17.63
C VAL A 123 13.61 14.16 16.77
N ASP A 124 12.95 13.73 15.69
CA ASP A 124 12.16 14.61 14.81
C ASP A 124 10.72 14.88 15.33
N GLY A 125 10.38 14.38 16.51
CA GLY A 125 9.07 14.50 17.14
C GLY A 125 8.03 13.47 16.66
N PHE A 126 8.42 12.53 15.79
CA PHE A 126 7.57 11.40 15.45
C PHE A 126 7.44 10.43 16.63
N SER A 127 6.28 9.79 16.76
CA SER A 127 6.08 8.75 17.77
C SER A 127 5.09 7.69 17.26
N SER A 128 5.21 6.47 17.77
CA SER A 128 4.27 5.38 17.61
C SER A 128 4.44 4.38 18.74
N SER A 129 3.61 3.35 18.81
CA SER A 129 3.67 2.31 19.83
C SER A 129 3.48 0.92 19.25
N LEU A 130 3.83 -0.06 20.03
CA LEU A 130 3.44 -1.46 19.88
C LEU A 130 2.95 -1.97 21.23
N THR A 131 2.00 -2.89 21.20
CA THR A 131 1.57 -3.55 22.44
C THR A 131 2.72 -4.39 23.04
N LEU A 132 2.74 -4.54 24.36
CA LEU A 132 3.69 -5.44 25.02
C LEU A 132 3.65 -6.86 24.45
N GLN A 133 2.48 -7.34 24.06
CA GLN A 133 2.34 -8.64 23.42
C GLN A 133 3.08 -8.71 22.07
N GLU A 134 2.97 -7.68 21.24
CA GLU A 134 3.66 -7.62 19.94
C GLU A 134 5.18 -7.55 20.10
N VAL A 135 5.66 -6.79 21.08
CA VAL A 135 7.08 -6.70 21.42
C VAL A 135 7.61 -8.01 21.97
N SER A 136 6.84 -8.69 22.84
CA SER A 136 7.28 -9.92 23.52
C SER A 136 7.27 -11.16 22.61
N THR A 137 6.36 -11.23 21.65
CA THR A 137 6.17 -12.38 20.74
C THR A 137 6.77 -12.19 19.37
N GLY A 138 7.06 -10.95 18.97
CA GLY A 138 7.62 -10.59 17.69
C GLY A 138 9.14 -10.39 17.72
N ASP A 139 9.75 -10.46 16.54
CA ASP A 139 11.17 -10.10 16.36
C ASP A 139 11.32 -8.58 16.18
N VAL A 140 10.80 -7.78 17.14
CA VAL A 140 10.91 -6.32 17.10
C VAL A 140 12.31 -5.91 17.55
N LEU A 141 13.02 -5.18 16.67
CA LEU A 141 14.39 -4.73 16.95
C LEU A 141 14.47 -3.21 17.10
N LEU A 142 15.38 -2.75 17.94
CA LEU A 142 16.03 -1.46 17.80
C LEU A 142 17.29 -1.69 16.96
N ALA A 143 17.20 -1.41 15.66
CA ALA A 143 18.24 -1.73 14.69
C ALA A 143 19.21 -0.56 14.52
N TYR A 144 20.50 -0.86 14.35
CA TYR A 144 21.58 0.09 14.10
C TYR A 144 22.36 -0.21 12.79
N GLU A 145 22.12 -1.37 12.14
CA GLU A 145 22.67 -1.72 10.84
C GLU A 145 21.57 -2.16 9.86
N MET A 146 21.82 -1.91 8.59
CA MET A 146 20.99 -2.30 7.46
C MET A 146 21.86 -2.89 6.35
N ASN A 147 21.60 -4.14 5.94
CA ASN A 147 22.36 -4.87 4.92
C ASN A 147 23.87 -4.98 5.21
N GLY A 148 24.25 -5.06 6.50
CA GLY A 148 25.65 -5.21 6.91
C GLY A 148 26.42 -3.89 7.03
N GLU A 149 25.76 -2.74 6.88
CA GLU A 149 26.33 -1.40 7.01
C GLU A 149 25.61 -0.64 8.13
N PRO A 150 26.25 0.36 8.80
CA PRO A 150 25.54 1.27 9.68
C PRO A 150 24.35 1.91 8.98
N LEU A 151 23.28 2.18 9.70
CA LEU A 151 22.09 2.81 9.12
C LEU A 151 22.47 4.12 8.40
N PRO A 152 22.06 4.34 7.15
CA PRO A 152 22.11 5.66 6.55
C PRO A 152 21.25 6.65 7.36
N ALA A 153 21.63 7.93 7.40
CA ALA A 153 20.88 8.96 8.13
C ALA A 153 19.40 8.99 7.73
N VAL A 154 19.10 8.91 6.44
CA VAL A 154 17.74 8.90 5.89
C VAL A 154 16.93 7.66 6.31
N HIS A 155 17.59 6.58 6.67
CA HIS A 155 16.97 5.33 7.11
C HIS A 155 16.89 5.19 8.64
N GLY A 156 17.32 6.22 9.40
CA GLY A 156 17.09 6.28 10.83
C GLY A 156 18.35 6.15 11.71
N PHE A 157 19.57 6.46 11.18
CA PHE A 157 20.77 6.54 12.01
C PHE A 157 20.56 7.48 13.22
N PRO A 158 20.97 7.14 14.45
CA PRO A 158 21.77 5.97 14.82
C PRO A 158 20.96 4.68 14.98
N VAL A 159 19.68 4.74 15.33
CA VAL A 159 18.84 3.58 15.55
C VAL A 159 17.41 3.80 15.09
N ARG A 160 16.75 2.69 14.74
CA ARG A 160 15.33 2.69 14.34
C ARG A 160 14.60 1.45 14.82
N ILE A 161 13.28 1.55 14.95
CA ILE A 161 12.44 0.38 15.13
C ILE A 161 12.32 -0.40 13.82
N VAL A 162 12.48 -1.72 13.93
CA VAL A 162 12.15 -2.71 12.92
C VAL A 162 11.07 -3.60 13.52
N ALA A 163 9.85 -3.49 12.99
CA ALA A 163 8.66 -4.21 13.49
C ALA A 163 8.10 -5.10 12.38
N PRO A 164 8.60 -6.34 12.21
CA PRO A 164 8.09 -7.27 11.21
C PRO A 164 6.57 -7.43 11.31
N GLU A 165 5.91 -7.68 10.17
CA GLU A 165 4.47 -7.82 10.06
C GLU A 165 3.63 -6.57 10.39
N GLN A 166 4.27 -5.43 10.66
CA GLN A 166 3.60 -4.14 10.87
C GLN A 166 3.82 -3.20 9.67
N PHE A 167 2.85 -2.33 9.39
CA PHE A 167 3.03 -1.26 8.42
C PHE A 167 4.10 -0.25 8.86
N GLY A 168 4.72 0.41 7.88
CA GLY A 168 5.89 1.26 8.05
C GLY A 168 5.74 2.42 9.04
N TYR A 169 4.53 2.86 9.39
CA TYR A 169 4.34 3.91 10.40
C TYR A 169 4.61 3.44 11.84
N LYS A 170 4.69 2.11 12.08
CA LYS A 170 5.17 1.54 13.35
C LYS A 170 6.71 1.43 13.40
N TRP A 171 7.41 1.67 12.29
CA TRP A 171 8.85 1.53 12.17
C TRP A 171 9.55 2.87 12.42
N VAL A 172 9.47 3.38 13.65
CA VAL A 172 9.98 4.69 14.05
C VAL A 172 11.47 4.80 13.76
N LYS A 173 11.90 5.89 13.08
CA LYS A 173 13.31 6.24 12.81
C LYS A 173 13.84 7.20 13.87
N TRP A 174 15.16 7.26 14.02
CA TRP A 174 15.85 8.22 14.92
C TRP A 174 15.36 8.16 16.36
N VAL A 175 15.14 6.94 16.86
CA VAL A 175 14.64 6.73 18.22
C VAL A 175 15.70 7.15 19.24
N ASP A 176 15.28 7.89 20.25
CA ASP A 176 16.09 8.27 21.41
C ASP A 176 15.43 7.96 22.75
N HIS A 177 14.13 7.63 22.75
CA HIS A 177 13.40 7.31 23.95
C HIS A 177 12.39 6.17 23.72
N ILE A 178 12.35 5.22 24.65
CA ILE A 178 11.39 4.11 24.72
C ILE A 178 10.72 4.19 26.08
N GLU A 179 9.40 4.34 26.11
CA GLU A 179 8.63 4.43 27.33
C GLU A 179 7.62 3.28 27.40
N VAL A 180 7.62 2.52 28.49
CA VAL A 180 6.55 1.56 28.76
C VAL A 180 5.42 2.29 29.47
N VAL A 181 4.23 2.28 28.89
CA VAL A 181 3.04 2.96 29.45
C VAL A 181 1.98 1.95 29.87
N ASP A 182 1.07 2.36 30.78
CA ASP A 182 -0.02 1.54 31.31
C ASP A 182 -1.37 1.81 30.61
N TYR A 183 -1.34 2.50 29.48
CA TYR A 183 -2.50 2.87 28.67
C TYR A 183 -2.26 2.63 27.17
N ASP A 184 -3.35 2.66 26.38
CA ASP A 184 -3.36 2.61 24.90
C ASP A 184 -2.73 3.91 24.35
N PHE A 185 -1.43 3.86 24.01
CA PHE A 185 -0.70 5.02 23.50
C PHE A 185 -1.01 5.25 22.02
N ARG A 186 -1.32 6.49 21.69
CA ARG A 186 -1.58 6.90 20.32
C ARG A 186 -0.53 7.87 19.80
N GLY A 187 0.36 7.35 18.96
CA GLY A 187 1.41 8.11 18.33
C GLY A 187 0.91 9.10 17.26
N PHE A 188 1.81 9.53 16.41
CA PHE A 188 1.54 10.61 15.44
C PHE A 188 0.39 10.28 14.48
N TRP A 189 0.38 9.12 13.85
CA TRP A 189 -0.67 8.74 12.89
C TRP A 189 -1.91 8.20 13.56
N GLU A 190 -1.76 7.45 14.63
CA GLU A 190 -2.85 6.87 15.40
C GLU A 190 -3.74 7.97 16.00
N SER A 191 -3.16 9.05 16.52
CA SER A 191 -3.90 10.23 17.01
C SER A 191 -4.64 10.99 15.91
N ARG A 192 -4.29 10.74 14.63
CA ARG A 192 -4.94 11.30 13.44
C ARG A 192 -5.93 10.32 12.77
N GLY A 193 -6.32 9.26 13.49
CA GLY A 193 -7.34 8.32 13.08
C GLY A 193 -6.84 7.10 12.30
N TRP A 194 -5.51 6.90 12.19
CA TRP A 194 -5.00 5.66 11.63
C TRP A 194 -5.18 4.51 12.63
N ALA A 195 -5.31 3.29 12.10
CA ALA A 195 -5.50 2.12 12.95
C ALA A 195 -4.28 1.91 13.86
N ASP A 196 -4.53 1.65 15.13
CA ASP A 196 -3.48 1.27 16.04
C ASP A 196 -2.93 -0.13 15.72
N ASN A 197 -3.82 -1.08 15.44
CA ASN A 197 -3.42 -2.38 14.92
C ASN A 197 -2.97 -2.25 13.44
N ALA A 198 -1.66 -2.11 13.25
CA ALA A 198 -1.01 -1.91 11.97
C ALA A 198 -0.57 -3.22 11.28
N ARG A 199 -1.09 -4.38 11.69
CA ARG A 199 -0.65 -5.69 11.18
C ARG A 199 -0.87 -5.85 9.69
N LEU A 200 0.19 -6.32 9.03
CA LEU A 200 0.12 -6.75 7.64
C LEU A 200 -0.73 -8.03 7.53
N SER A 201 -1.69 -8.04 6.62
CA SER A 201 -2.37 -9.30 6.28
C SER A 201 -1.39 -10.26 5.60
N PRO A 202 -1.52 -11.57 5.83
CA PRO A 202 -0.72 -12.59 5.15
C PRO A 202 -0.82 -12.51 3.61
N ILE A 203 -1.92 -11.99 3.10
CA ILE A 203 -2.09 -11.67 1.68
C ILE A 203 -1.67 -10.22 1.51
N SER A 204 -0.60 -9.98 0.76
CA SER A 204 -0.19 -8.63 0.38
C SER A 204 -1.40 -7.88 -0.18
N HIS A 205 -1.97 -6.94 0.59
CA HIS A 205 -3.16 -6.17 0.17
C HIS A 205 -2.92 -5.52 -1.18
N TRP A 206 -1.71 -4.98 -1.41
CA TRP A 206 -1.38 -4.35 -2.69
C TRP A 206 -1.41 -5.35 -3.86
N GLY A 207 -0.82 -6.53 -3.71
CA GLY A 207 -0.81 -7.56 -4.77
C GLY A 207 -2.21 -8.05 -5.12
N LEU A 208 -3.04 -8.32 -4.12
CA LEU A 208 -4.45 -8.70 -4.31
C LEU A 208 -5.25 -7.59 -4.99
N HIS A 209 -5.07 -6.34 -4.54
CA HIS A 209 -5.69 -5.16 -5.13
C HIS A 209 -5.34 -5.05 -6.62
N ALA A 210 -4.05 -5.03 -6.95
CA ALA A 210 -3.57 -4.93 -8.32
C ALA A 210 -4.06 -6.09 -9.21
N PHE A 211 -4.07 -7.32 -8.67
CA PHE A 211 -4.56 -8.50 -9.38
C PHE A 211 -6.06 -8.41 -9.71
N LEU A 212 -6.90 -8.10 -8.73
CA LEU A 212 -8.35 -8.00 -8.93
C LEU A 212 -8.72 -6.85 -9.88
N PHE A 213 -8.07 -5.69 -9.77
CA PHE A 213 -8.29 -4.60 -10.74
C PHE A 213 -7.77 -4.94 -12.13
N SER A 214 -6.70 -5.71 -12.27
CA SER A 214 -6.22 -6.18 -13.57
C SER A 214 -7.24 -7.11 -14.25
N ILE A 215 -7.85 -8.02 -13.49
CA ILE A 215 -8.94 -8.87 -14.00
C ILE A 215 -10.13 -8.01 -14.44
N SER A 216 -10.53 -7.04 -13.61
CA SER A 216 -11.61 -6.12 -13.95
C SER A 216 -11.29 -5.32 -15.21
N PHE A 217 -10.04 -4.89 -15.40
CA PHE A 217 -9.60 -4.17 -16.58
C PHE A 217 -9.72 -5.00 -17.86
N VAL A 218 -9.41 -6.31 -17.80
CA VAL A 218 -9.62 -7.24 -18.92
C VAL A 218 -11.09 -7.34 -19.28
N PHE A 219 -11.99 -7.50 -18.30
CA PHE A 219 -13.44 -7.48 -18.58
C PHE A 219 -13.90 -6.15 -19.19
N GLY A 220 -13.36 -5.04 -18.71
CA GLY A 220 -13.63 -3.70 -19.26
C GLY A 220 -13.19 -3.57 -20.72
N ALA A 221 -12.01 -4.08 -21.08
CA ALA A 221 -11.52 -4.10 -22.46
C ALA A 221 -12.42 -4.94 -23.37
N ILE A 222 -12.85 -6.12 -22.93
CA ILE A 222 -13.78 -6.96 -23.67
C ILE A 222 -15.13 -6.25 -23.83
N ALA A 223 -15.64 -5.60 -22.78
CA ALA A 223 -16.87 -4.82 -22.84
C ALA A 223 -16.76 -3.64 -23.83
N LEU A 224 -15.62 -2.94 -23.84
CA LEU A 224 -15.35 -1.84 -24.79
C LEU A 224 -15.31 -2.35 -26.23
N VAL A 225 -14.55 -3.39 -26.53
CA VAL A 225 -14.44 -3.98 -27.89
C VAL A 225 -15.81 -4.45 -28.41
N THR A 226 -16.58 -5.15 -27.57
CA THR A 226 -17.90 -5.62 -27.92
C THR A 226 -18.90 -4.47 -28.10
N GLY A 227 -18.81 -3.42 -27.29
CA GLY A 227 -19.57 -2.20 -27.40
C GLY A 227 -19.29 -1.44 -28.73
N LEU A 228 -18.00 -1.37 -29.12
CA LEU A 228 -17.59 -0.77 -30.39
C LEU A 228 -18.17 -1.53 -31.63
N LYS A 229 -18.21 -2.88 -31.57
CA LYS A 229 -18.90 -3.69 -32.60
C LYS A 229 -20.36 -3.22 -32.81
N PHE A 230 -21.13 -3.06 -31.73
CA PHE A 230 -22.54 -2.71 -31.79
C PHE A 230 -22.79 -1.21 -32.07
N SER A 231 -21.86 -0.35 -31.65
CA SER A 231 -21.99 1.10 -31.91
C SER A 231 -21.76 1.48 -33.37
N ARG A 232 -21.07 0.62 -34.14
CA ARG A 232 -20.64 0.86 -35.54
C ARG A 232 -19.88 2.18 -35.72
N ARG A 233 -19.11 2.58 -34.70
CA ARG A 233 -18.28 3.80 -34.72
C ARG A 233 -16.91 3.57 -35.36
N THR A 234 -16.54 2.32 -35.52
CA THR A 234 -15.30 1.88 -36.16
C THR A 234 -15.53 0.55 -36.87
N ASP A 235 -14.86 0.35 -37.97
CA ASP A 235 -14.90 -0.90 -38.73
C ASP A 235 -13.91 -1.96 -38.17
N TYR A 236 -13.09 -1.58 -37.20
CA TYR A 236 -12.05 -2.47 -36.66
C TYR A 236 -12.58 -3.76 -36.02
N PHE A 237 -13.82 -3.76 -35.50
CA PHE A 237 -14.41 -4.88 -34.76
C PHE A 237 -15.73 -5.38 -35.38
N ILE A 238 -16.12 -4.89 -36.57
CA ILE A 238 -17.42 -5.19 -37.15
C ILE A 238 -17.60 -6.67 -37.52
N ASP A 239 -16.50 -7.34 -37.91
CA ASP A 239 -16.49 -8.74 -38.34
C ASP A 239 -16.15 -9.70 -37.19
N LEU A 240 -16.33 -9.31 -35.92
CA LEU A 240 -16.20 -10.25 -34.81
C LEU A 240 -17.28 -11.35 -34.92
N PRO A 241 -16.97 -12.60 -34.49
CA PRO A 241 -17.89 -13.74 -34.61
C PRO A 241 -19.26 -13.47 -34.00
N ASP A 242 -20.29 -14.18 -34.50
CA ASP A 242 -21.69 -14.05 -34.05
C ASP A 242 -21.85 -14.44 -32.55
N LEU A 243 -20.93 -15.24 -32.00
CA LEU A 243 -20.84 -15.50 -30.57
C LEU A 243 -20.80 -14.19 -29.77
N VAL A 244 -20.21 -13.12 -30.33
CA VAL A 244 -20.19 -11.78 -29.73
C VAL A 244 -21.53 -11.11 -29.98
N SER A 245 -22.53 -11.56 -29.27
CA SER A 245 -23.93 -11.07 -29.33
C SER A 245 -24.13 -9.89 -28.35
N THR A 246 -25.25 -9.19 -28.48
CA THR A 246 -25.66 -8.15 -27.53
C THR A 246 -25.83 -8.70 -26.11
N ASN A 247 -26.27 -9.96 -25.96
CA ASN A 247 -26.34 -10.64 -24.67
C ASN A 247 -24.95 -10.88 -24.09
N PHE A 248 -23.98 -11.30 -24.92
CA PHE A 248 -22.58 -11.44 -24.48
C PHE A 248 -22.01 -10.11 -23.98
N HIS A 249 -22.17 -9.03 -24.75
CA HIS A 249 -21.76 -7.69 -24.33
C HIS A 249 -22.39 -7.30 -22.98
N ARG A 250 -23.68 -7.56 -22.79
CA ARG A 250 -24.40 -7.27 -21.54
C ARG A 250 -23.83 -8.06 -20.37
N ILE A 251 -23.60 -9.37 -20.54
CA ILE A 251 -23.04 -10.24 -19.49
C ILE A 251 -21.65 -9.74 -19.07
N VAL A 252 -20.77 -9.50 -20.03
CA VAL A 252 -19.41 -9.01 -19.77
C VAL A 252 -19.42 -7.65 -19.11
N SER A 253 -20.30 -6.74 -19.55
CA SER A 253 -20.42 -5.40 -18.95
C SER A 253 -20.93 -5.45 -17.51
N VAL A 254 -21.88 -6.34 -17.19
CA VAL A 254 -22.38 -6.54 -15.82
C VAL A 254 -21.30 -7.16 -14.95
N ALA A 255 -20.56 -8.15 -15.45
CA ALA A 255 -19.43 -8.74 -14.75
C ALA A 255 -18.34 -7.70 -14.45
N TYR A 256 -18.02 -6.86 -15.44
CA TYR A 256 -17.06 -5.75 -15.29
C TYR A 256 -17.48 -4.77 -14.19
N ILE A 257 -18.68 -4.20 -14.27
CA ILE A 257 -19.17 -3.22 -13.29
C ILE A 257 -19.28 -3.86 -11.91
N GLY A 258 -19.74 -5.11 -11.84
CA GLY A 258 -19.85 -5.85 -10.59
C GLY A 258 -18.50 -6.09 -9.92
N THR A 259 -17.48 -6.50 -10.69
CA THR A 259 -16.12 -6.72 -10.16
C THR A 259 -15.46 -5.40 -9.72
N VAL A 260 -15.55 -4.34 -10.54
CA VAL A 260 -15.04 -3.01 -10.15
C VAL A 260 -15.71 -2.52 -8.87
N GLY A 261 -17.03 -2.63 -8.77
CA GLY A 261 -17.80 -2.21 -7.59
C GLY A 261 -17.44 -3.01 -6.35
N ALA A 262 -17.36 -4.32 -6.44
CA ALA A 262 -17.03 -5.19 -5.31
C ALA A 262 -15.60 -4.92 -4.79
N VAL A 263 -14.64 -4.79 -5.70
CA VAL A 263 -13.25 -4.49 -5.34
C VAL A 263 -13.13 -3.09 -4.75
N PHE A 264 -13.84 -2.10 -5.31
CA PHE A 264 -13.86 -0.75 -4.77
C PHE A 264 -14.42 -0.73 -3.33
N VAL A 265 -15.56 -1.37 -3.09
CA VAL A 265 -16.18 -1.41 -1.75
C VAL A 265 -15.26 -2.10 -0.74
N TYR A 266 -14.66 -3.22 -1.12
CA TYR A 266 -13.69 -3.92 -0.25
C TYR A 266 -12.54 -2.99 0.16
N TRP A 267 -11.90 -2.32 -0.82
CA TRP A 267 -10.77 -1.42 -0.54
C TRP A 267 -11.18 -0.14 0.15
N ALA A 268 -12.37 0.40 -0.14
CA ALA A 268 -12.92 1.54 0.58
C ALA A 268 -13.07 1.23 2.08
N ILE A 269 -13.61 0.05 2.41
CA ILE A 269 -13.72 -0.40 3.80
C ILE A 269 -12.32 -0.55 4.43
N GLN A 270 -11.39 -1.23 3.76
CA GLN A 270 -10.02 -1.39 4.30
C GLN A 270 -9.32 -0.04 4.52
N THR A 271 -9.43 0.89 3.56
CA THR A 271 -8.84 2.23 3.69
C THR A 271 -9.47 3.02 4.81
N LEU A 272 -10.80 2.96 4.95
CA LEU A 272 -11.51 3.65 6.04
C LEU A 272 -11.10 3.10 7.41
N LEU A 273 -10.98 1.77 7.55
CA LEU A 273 -10.56 1.13 8.79
C LEU A 273 -9.09 1.43 9.14
N LEU A 274 -8.21 1.55 8.13
CA LEU A 274 -6.79 1.76 8.35
C LEU A 274 -6.44 3.25 8.51
N LYS A 275 -7.06 4.15 7.73
CA LYS A 275 -6.68 5.56 7.63
C LYS A 275 -7.77 6.55 8.08
N GLY A 276 -8.94 6.08 8.44
CA GLY A 276 -10.07 6.93 8.84
C GLY A 276 -10.66 7.80 7.71
N THR A 277 -10.11 7.76 6.50
CA THR A 277 -10.57 8.56 5.34
C THR A 277 -10.47 7.76 4.03
N LEU A 278 -11.38 8.06 3.08
CA LEU A 278 -11.39 7.42 1.76
C LEU A 278 -10.61 8.21 0.70
N LEU A 279 -10.50 9.53 0.85
CA LEU A 279 -10.04 10.43 -0.20
C LEU A 279 -8.70 11.08 0.16
N TYR A 280 -7.69 10.27 0.42
CA TYR A 280 -6.36 10.71 0.81
C TYR A 280 -5.35 10.78 -0.37
N SER A 281 -5.74 10.31 -1.57
CA SER A 281 -4.85 10.29 -2.74
C SER A 281 -5.61 10.52 -4.04
N PHE A 282 -4.93 11.04 -5.06
CA PHE A 282 -5.46 11.16 -6.42
C PHE A 282 -5.88 9.80 -6.99
N HIS A 283 -5.19 8.72 -6.64
CA HIS A 283 -5.56 7.36 -7.00
C HIS A 283 -6.93 6.97 -6.43
N GLY A 284 -7.20 7.26 -5.16
CA GLY A 284 -8.50 7.01 -4.52
C GLY A 284 -9.64 7.81 -5.14
N ILE A 285 -9.40 9.10 -5.43
CA ILE A 285 -10.37 9.96 -6.15
C ILE A 285 -10.64 9.41 -7.54
N GLY A 286 -9.60 9.01 -8.29
CA GLY A 286 -9.73 8.39 -9.60
C GLY A 286 -10.60 7.13 -9.56
N ALA A 287 -10.39 6.26 -8.59
CA ALA A 287 -11.18 5.03 -8.40
C ALA A 287 -12.67 5.33 -8.16
N LEU A 288 -12.99 6.35 -7.34
CA LEU A 288 -14.37 6.79 -7.13
C LEU A 288 -15.00 7.32 -8.42
N VAL A 289 -14.29 8.14 -9.19
CA VAL A 289 -14.77 8.67 -10.48
C VAL A 289 -15.01 7.53 -11.47
N VAL A 290 -14.12 6.53 -11.54
CA VAL A 290 -14.30 5.32 -12.36
C VAL A 290 -15.61 4.63 -12.00
N LEU A 291 -15.85 4.38 -10.71
CA LEU A 291 -17.08 3.72 -10.25
C LEU A 291 -18.32 4.50 -10.67
N ILE A 292 -18.36 5.81 -10.43
CA ILE A 292 -19.50 6.67 -10.79
C ILE A 292 -19.78 6.62 -12.30
N LEU A 293 -18.76 6.81 -13.14
CA LEU A 293 -18.92 6.82 -14.59
C LEU A 293 -19.45 5.48 -15.13
N HIS A 294 -18.96 4.35 -14.59
CA HIS A 294 -19.41 3.03 -15.02
C HIS A 294 -20.80 2.67 -14.52
N VAL A 295 -21.17 3.08 -13.31
CA VAL A 295 -22.55 2.92 -12.82
C VAL A 295 -23.52 3.72 -13.68
N LEU A 296 -23.22 4.99 -13.97
CA LEU A 296 -24.03 5.82 -14.87
C LEU A 296 -24.09 5.26 -16.28
N GLY A 297 -22.95 4.78 -16.81
CA GLY A 297 -22.88 4.08 -18.09
C GLY A 297 -23.74 2.81 -18.12
N GLY A 298 -23.71 2.00 -17.06
CA GLY A 298 -24.55 0.81 -16.92
C GLY A 298 -26.04 1.12 -16.85
N LEU A 299 -26.42 2.16 -16.10
CA LEU A 299 -27.81 2.62 -16.02
C LEU A 299 -28.34 3.11 -17.38
N THR A 300 -27.56 3.91 -18.11
CA THR A 300 -27.94 4.34 -19.46
C THR A 300 -28.08 3.15 -20.42
N GLY A 301 -27.21 2.15 -20.32
CA GLY A 301 -27.30 0.92 -21.12
C GLY A 301 -28.57 0.09 -20.84
N ARG A 302 -29.00 0.05 -19.54
CA ARG A 302 -30.22 -0.69 -19.13
C ARG A 302 -31.52 0.01 -19.60
N THR A 303 -31.55 1.34 -19.51
CA THR A 303 -32.74 2.14 -19.86
C THR A 303 -32.87 2.38 -21.34
N THR A 304 -31.80 2.16 -22.11
CA THR A 304 -31.79 2.44 -23.53
C THR A 304 -32.47 1.32 -24.33
N ARG A 305 -33.71 1.48 -24.68
CA ARG A 305 -34.18 0.80 -25.91
C ARG A 305 -33.31 1.34 -27.05
N MET A 306 -32.66 0.44 -27.79
CA MET A 306 -31.64 0.72 -28.83
C MET A 306 -32.10 1.68 -29.94
N THR A 307 -33.31 2.21 -29.86
CA THR A 307 -33.96 3.12 -30.84
C THR A 307 -33.55 4.60 -30.63
N ASN A 308 -33.15 5.03 -29.42
CA ASN A 308 -32.79 6.43 -29.18
C ASN A 308 -31.28 6.68 -29.39
N ARG A 309 -30.94 7.43 -30.44
CA ARG A 309 -29.55 7.78 -30.81
C ARG A 309 -28.83 8.56 -29.70
N SER A 310 -29.51 9.50 -29.05
CA SER A 310 -28.92 10.33 -27.97
C SER A 310 -28.48 9.49 -26.77
N ASN A 311 -29.34 8.55 -26.33
CA ASN A 311 -29.01 7.68 -25.19
C ASN A 311 -27.84 6.72 -25.51
N ARG A 312 -27.77 6.21 -26.77
CA ARG A 312 -26.63 5.39 -27.20
C ARG A 312 -25.31 6.16 -27.18
N ASP A 313 -25.37 7.44 -27.59
CA ASP A 313 -24.22 8.32 -27.59
C ASP A 313 -23.77 8.60 -26.15
N LEU A 314 -24.67 8.88 -25.23
CA LEU A 314 -24.40 9.09 -23.82
C LEU A 314 -23.81 7.81 -23.18
N HIS A 315 -24.41 6.65 -23.41
CA HIS A 315 -23.89 5.36 -22.92
C HIS A 315 -22.45 5.12 -23.38
N TYR A 316 -22.17 5.36 -24.65
CA TYR A 316 -20.80 5.23 -25.17
C TYR A 316 -19.85 6.22 -24.52
N LYS A 317 -20.19 7.50 -24.44
CA LYS A 317 -19.32 8.55 -23.88
C LYS A 317 -18.98 8.29 -22.41
N LEU A 318 -19.96 7.90 -21.60
CA LEU A 318 -19.75 7.59 -20.18
C LEU A 318 -18.81 6.41 -19.99
N ASN A 319 -19.03 5.31 -20.73
CA ASN A 319 -18.19 4.12 -20.58
C ASN A 319 -16.78 4.34 -21.14
N PHE A 320 -16.65 5.08 -22.26
CA PHE A 320 -15.33 5.41 -22.80
C PHE A 320 -14.54 6.34 -21.86
N ALA A 321 -15.17 7.39 -21.34
CA ALA A 321 -14.56 8.27 -20.36
C ALA A 321 -14.18 7.51 -19.09
N GLY A 322 -15.08 6.65 -18.58
CA GLY A 322 -14.82 5.80 -17.44
C GLY A 322 -13.63 4.88 -17.65
N TYR A 323 -13.51 4.25 -18.81
CA TYR A 323 -12.37 3.39 -19.13
C TYR A 323 -11.06 4.16 -19.27
N LEU A 324 -11.10 5.39 -19.81
CA LEU A 324 -9.93 6.27 -19.86
C LEU A 324 -9.46 6.65 -18.46
N VAL A 325 -10.37 7.09 -17.59
CA VAL A 325 -10.05 7.42 -16.18
C VAL A 325 -9.54 6.16 -15.45
N TYR A 326 -10.11 4.99 -15.75
CA TYR A 326 -9.63 3.73 -15.17
C TYR A 326 -8.19 3.44 -15.55
N THR A 327 -7.80 3.63 -16.80
CA THR A 327 -6.41 3.48 -17.28
C THR A 327 -5.47 4.43 -16.52
N LEU A 328 -5.86 5.70 -16.35
CA LEU A 328 -5.10 6.68 -15.58
C LEU A 328 -5.00 6.28 -14.09
N THR A 329 -6.09 5.78 -13.51
CA THR A 329 -6.12 5.33 -12.12
C THR A 329 -5.19 4.13 -11.90
N ILE A 330 -5.17 3.16 -12.81
CA ILE A 330 -4.22 2.04 -12.75
C ILE A 330 -2.78 2.56 -12.84
N THR A 331 -2.51 3.49 -13.75
CA THR A 331 -1.17 4.08 -13.92
C THR A 331 -0.71 4.79 -12.63
N THR A 332 -1.58 5.59 -12.00
CA THR A 332 -1.24 6.24 -10.71
C THR A 332 -1.04 5.23 -9.60
N GLY A 333 -1.80 4.12 -9.57
CA GLY A 333 -1.60 3.03 -8.62
C GLY A 333 -0.23 2.35 -8.77
N PHE A 334 0.25 2.14 -9.99
CA PHE A 334 1.60 1.63 -10.23
C PHE A 334 2.67 2.63 -9.81
N LEU A 335 2.50 3.92 -10.13
CA LEU A 335 3.44 4.96 -9.71
C LEU A 335 3.55 5.04 -8.18
N LEU A 336 2.43 4.93 -7.46
CA LEU A 336 2.43 4.83 -6.00
C LEU A 336 3.19 3.59 -5.50
N ALA A 337 3.03 2.44 -6.15
CA ALA A 337 3.74 1.22 -5.80
C ALA A 337 5.27 1.35 -5.96
N PHE A 338 5.73 2.27 -6.79
CA PHE A 338 7.15 2.61 -6.98
C PHE A 338 7.61 3.84 -6.17
N GLY A 339 6.79 4.35 -5.22
CA GLY A 339 7.19 5.40 -4.30
C GLY A 339 7.04 6.83 -4.84
N ALA A 340 6.19 7.05 -5.84
CA ALA A 340 5.94 8.39 -6.38
C ALA A 340 5.13 9.24 -5.38
N SER A 341 5.80 9.96 -4.49
CA SER A 341 5.20 10.71 -3.38
C SER A 341 4.31 11.90 -3.81
N PHE A 342 4.49 12.42 -5.02
CA PHE A 342 3.70 13.55 -5.55
C PHE A 342 2.21 13.23 -5.81
N ILE A 343 1.79 11.96 -5.62
CA ILE A 343 0.41 11.52 -5.85
C ILE A 343 -0.46 11.64 -4.59
N TYR A 344 0.14 11.95 -3.43
CA TYR A 344 -0.59 12.13 -2.18
C TYR A 344 -1.22 13.53 -2.06
N ILE A 345 -2.38 13.58 -1.42
CA ILE A 345 -3.04 14.80 -0.99
C ILE A 345 -2.79 14.88 0.52
N TYR A 346 -1.99 15.83 0.94
CA TYR A 346 -1.71 16.09 2.36
C TYR A 346 -2.75 17.03 2.95
#